data_241f68b7898a1c3bb27cd06254ca2508
#
_entry.id   241f68b7898a1c3bb27cd06254ca2508
#
_cell.length_a   1.000
_cell.length_b   1.000
_cell.length_c   1.000
_cell.angle_alpha   90.00
_cell.angle_beta   90.00
_cell.angle_gamma   90.00
#
_symmetry.space_group_name_H-M   'P 1'
#
loop_
_entity.id
_entity.type
_entity.pdbx_description
1 polymer ?
#
loop_
_entity_poly.entity_id
_entity_poly.type
_entity_poly.pdbx_seq_one_letter_code
_entity_poly.pdbx_strand_id
1 'polypeptide(L)'
;DQLKGFELKNVDLRKVANFTNLAEFQDKITGLASEICRQFAEFKDSRNNELKTGILDYVNQHFNDNNLGLESVAEEFSVSSNYLSRFFKQETGCSFIQYVTMLRMDKARELLVNTNKQIKDIVADVGYIDVANFVRKFKNYEGITPGQYRERMRTNIE
;
A
#
# COMPACT_ATOMS: atom_id res chain seq x y z
N ASP A 1 11.01 16.78 -8.28
CA ASP A 1 11.12 17.46 -6.97
C ASP A 1 11.53 16.51 -5.83
N GLN A 2 12.61 15.73 -6.07
CA GLN A 2 13.06 14.65 -5.15
C GLN A 2 13.67 15.16 -3.83
N LEU A 3 13.99 16.46 -3.75
CA LEU A 3 14.67 17.08 -2.59
C LEU A 3 13.73 17.90 -1.70
N LYS A 4 12.44 17.96 -2.01
CA LYS A 4 11.49 18.74 -1.22
C LYS A 4 11.35 18.14 0.18
N GLY A 5 11.76 18.92 1.19
CA GLY A 5 11.75 18.52 2.60
C GLY A 5 13.03 17.82 3.09
N PHE A 6 14.08 17.69 2.25
CA PHE A 6 15.37 17.22 2.72
C PHE A 6 16.16 18.36 3.41
N GLU A 7 16.47 18.17 4.66
CA GLU A 7 17.32 19.08 5.44
C GLU A 7 18.53 18.33 5.97
N LEU A 8 19.70 18.87 5.69
CA LEU A 8 20.96 18.36 6.25
C LEU A 8 21.04 18.69 7.75
N LYS A 9 21.09 17.65 8.57
CA LYS A 9 21.21 17.79 10.03
C LYS A 9 22.68 17.66 10.46
N ASN A 10 23.13 18.56 11.35
CA ASN A 10 24.47 18.49 11.97
C ASN A 10 25.68 18.53 11.01
N VAL A 11 25.51 19.05 9.79
CA VAL A 11 26.60 19.24 8.84
C VAL A 11 27.26 20.60 9.12
N ASP A 12 28.41 20.56 9.79
CA ASP A 12 29.20 21.77 10.08
C ASP A 12 30.37 21.90 9.07
N LEU A 13 30.14 22.71 8.04
CA LEU A 13 31.14 22.97 6.99
C LEU A 13 32.42 23.63 7.54
N ARG A 14 32.40 24.26 8.72
CA ARG A 14 33.59 24.87 9.35
C ARG A 14 34.61 23.82 9.77
N LYS A 15 34.15 22.58 10.05
CA LYS A 15 35.04 21.46 10.38
C LYS A 15 35.98 21.09 9.23
N VAL A 16 35.60 21.39 8.00
CA VAL A 16 36.42 21.13 6.81
C VAL A 16 37.42 22.28 6.54
N ALA A 17 37.11 23.48 7.00
CA ALA A 17 37.97 24.65 6.75
C ALA A 17 39.26 24.66 7.54
N ASN A 18 39.36 23.93 8.65
CA ASN A 18 40.55 23.85 9.49
C ASN A 18 41.32 22.54 9.23
N PHE A 19 42.35 22.56 8.41
CA PHE A 19 43.21 21.42 8.11
C PHE A 19 44.68 21.85 8.15
N THR A 20 45.57 20.92 8.51
CA THR A 20 47.02 21.16 8.63
C THR A 20 47.78 20.63 7.41
N ASN A 21 47.20 19.68 6.69
CA ASN A 21 47.82 19.08 5.49
C ASN A 21 46.73 18.51 4.54
N LEU A 22 47.15 18.16 3.33
CA LEU A 22 46.28 17.68 2.26
C LEU A 22 45.57 16.36 2.64
N ALA A 23 46.21 15.46 3.34
CA ALA A 23 45.63 14.18 3.77
C ALA A 23 44.47 14.42 4.75
N GLU A 24 44.64 15.27 5.75
CA GLU A 24 43.60 15.66 6.69
C GLU A 24 42.42 16.34 5.99
N PHE A 25 42.70 17.18 5.00
CA PHE A 25 41.61 17.79 4.17
C PHE A 25 40.85 16.75 3.40
N GLN A 26 41.52 15.78 2.76
CA GLN A 26 40.88 14.68 2.04
C GLN A 26 40.00 13.83 2.96
N ASP A 27 40.48 13.46 4.14
CA ASP A 27 39.72 12.68 5.12
C ASP A 27 38.48 13.43 5.59
N LYS A 28 38.58 14.73 5.88
CA LYS A 28 37.44 15.56 6.30
C LYS A 28 36.40 15.71 5.20
N ILE A 29 36.81 15.93 3.94
CA ILE A 29 35.90 16.00 2.78
C ILE A 29 35.22 14.66 2.56
N THR A 30 35.96 13.55 2.62
CA THR A 30 35.38 12.20 2.44
C THR A 30 34.40 11.86 3.53
N GLY A 31 34.71 12.19 4.79
CA GLY A 31 33.81 12.01 5.92
C GLY A 31 32.53 12.82 5.78
N LEU A 32 32.64 14.09 5.36
CA LEU A 32 31.47 14.94 5.10
C LEU A 32 30.58 14.41 3.98
N ALA A 33 31.20 14.02 2.86
CA ALA A 33 30.47 13.45 1.73
C ALA A 33 29.74 12.15 2.13
N SER A 34 30.39 11.27 2.87
CA SER A 34 29.79 10.03 3.37
C SER A 34 28.61 10.31 4.29
N GLU A 35 28.70 11.29 5.17
CA GLU A 35 27.61 11.68 6.07
C GLU A 35 26.40 12.25 5.29
N ILE A 36 26.64 13.10 4.30
CA ILE A 36 25.58 13.63 3.43
C ILE A 36 24.89 12.49 2.67
N CYS A 37 25.67 11.58 2.07
CA CYS A 37 25.13 10.42 1.37
C CYS A 37 24.29 9.53 2.30
N ARG A 38 24.73 9.30 3.53
CA ARG A 38 23.98 8.52 4.53
C ARG A 38 22.65 9.18 4.87
N GLN A 39 22.64 10.47 5.21
CA GLN A 39 21.42 11.20 5.53
C GLN A 39 20.42 11.22 4.36
N PHE A 40 20.93 11.37 3.13
CA PHE A 40 20.11 11.33 1.93
C PHE A 40 19.49 9.96 1.69
N ALA A 41 20.25 8.87 1.91
CA ALA A 41 19.74 7.51 1.79
C ALA A 41 18.64 7.26 2.83
N GLU A 42 18.83 7.63 4.09
CA GLU A 42 17.84 7.51 5.16
C GLU A 42 16.55 8.30 4.87
N PHE A 43 16.70 9.52 4.37
CA PHE A 43 15.56 10.34 3.96
C PHE A 43 14.77 9.71 2.82
N LYS A 44 15.47 9.17 1.82
CA LYS A 44 14.85 8.49 0.68
C LYS A 44 14.09 7.23 1.13
N ASP A 45 14.67 6.46 2.04
CA ASP A 45 14.05 5.24 2.57
C ASP A 45 12.82 5.57 3.42
N SER A 46 12.88 6.60 4.26
CA SER A 46 11.72 7.08 5.03
C SER A 46 10.58 7.50 4.12
N ARG A 47 10.85 8.34 3.12
CA ARG A 47 9.83 8.76 2.15
C ARG A 47 9.23 7.62 1.35
N ASN A 48 10.06 6.65 0.97
CA ASN A 48 9.59 5.47 0.26
C ASN A 48 8.66 4.63 1.16
N ASN A 49 8.98 4.47 2.44
CA ASN A 49 8.14 3.77 3.40
C ASN A 49 6.82 4.51 3.67
N GLU A 50 6.85 5.82 3.81
CA GLU A 50 5.63 6.65 3.95
C GLU A 50 4.71 6.50 2.72
N LEU A 51 5.27 6.56 1.51
CA LEU A 51 4.54 6.35 0.28
C LEU A 51 3.91 4.93 0.21
N LYS A 52 4.68 3.92 0.57
CA LYS A 52 4.23 2.52 0.59
C LYS A 52 3.06 2.32 1.57
N THR A 53 3.20 2.83 2.78
CA THR A 53 2.16 2.78 3.81
C THR A 53 0.92 3.54 3.35
N GLY A 54 1.09 4.76 2.83
CA GLY A 54 -0.01 5.58 2.32
C GLY A 54 -0.80 4.90 1.20
N ILE A 55 -0.12 4.24 0.26
CA ILE A 55 -0.78 3.49 -0.83
C ILE A 55 -1.62 2.33 -0.26
N LEU A 56 -1.08 1.54 0.64
CA LEU A 56 -1.80 0.40 1.24
C LEU A 56 -2.99 0.87 2.06
N ASP A 57 -2.81 1.90 2.88
CA ASP A 57 -3.87 2.49 3.70
C ASP A 57 -4.99 3.06 2.84
N TYR A 58 -4.65 3.78 1.76
CA TYR A 58 -5.62 4.29 0.81
C TYR A 58 -6.46 3.17 0.19
N VAL A 59 -5.83 2.11 -0.30
CA VAL A 59 -6.53 0.97 -0.89
C VAL A 59 -7.39 0.24 0.15
N ASN A 60 -6.90 0.07 1.38
CA ASN A 60 -7.65 -0.52 2.49
C ASN A 60 -8.87 0.31 2.90
N GLN A 61 -8.84 1.63 2.72
CA GLN A 61 -9.97 2.51 3.03
C GLN A 61 -10.98 2.62 1.88
N HIS A 62 -10.52 2.45 0.63
CA HIS A 62 -11.34 2.70 -0.57
C HIS A 62 -11.64 1.44 -1.39
N PHE A 63 -11.33 0.23 -0.89
CA PHE A 63 -11.56 -1.02 -1.65
C PHE A 63 -13.02 -1.21 -2.07
N ASN A 64 -13.98 -0.62 -1.36
CA ASN A 64 -15.41 -0.68 -1.65
C ASN A 64 -15.87 0.31 -2.74
N ASP A 65 -15.01 1.23 -3.18
CA ASP A 65 -15.30 2.04 -4.36
C ASP A 65 -15.17 1.18 -5.62
N ASN A 66 -16.25 1.11 -6.41
CA ASN A 66 -16.28 0.36 -7.66
C ASN A 66 -15.35 0.94 -8.74
N ASN A 67 -14.99 2.22 -8.64
CA ASN A 67 -14.08 2.90 -9.55
C ASN A 67 -12.61 2.76 -9.12
N LEU A 68 -12.32 2.14 -7.99
CA LEU A 68 -10.94 1.93 -7.53
C LEU A 68 -10.19 1.05 -8.53
N GLY A 69 -9.26 1.66 -9.25
CA GLY A 69 -8.41 1.03 -10.25
C GLY A 69 -6.93 1.30 -10.03
N LEU A 70 -6.08 0.54 -10.70
CA LEU A 70 -4.62 0.73 -10.62
C LEU A 70 -4.23 2.15 -11.08
N GLU A 71 -4.88 2.64 -12.14
CA GLU A 71 -4.64 3.96 -12.73
C GLU A 71 -5.04 5.07 -11.76
N SER A 72 -6.24 4.98 -11.15
CA SER A 72 -6.72 6.00 -10.22
C SER A 72 -5.85 6.11 -8.96
N VAL A 73 -5.37 4.99 -8.43
CA VAL A 73 -4.42 4.99 -7.30
C VAL A 73 -3.05 5.54 -7.73
N ALA A 74 -2.59 5.22 -8.93
CA ALA A 74 -1.33 5.75 -9.45
C ALA A 74 -1.37 7.27 -9.62
N GLU A 75 -2.49 7.82 -10.09
CA GLU A 75 -2.73 9.26 -10.18
C GLU A 75 -2.74 9.94 -8.81
N GLU A 76 -3.48 9.38 -7.85
CA GLU A 76 -3.58 9.89 -6.48
C GLU A 76 -2.20 10.06 -5.83
N PHE A 77 -1.33 9.08 -5.99
CA PHE A 77 0.01 9.10 -5.41
C PHE A 77 1.10 9.67 -6.34
N SER A 78 0.72 10.20 -7.51
CA SER A 78 1.65 10.74 -8.51
C SER A 78 2.78 9.75 -8.88
N VAL A 79 2.44 8.48 -8.99
CA VAL A 79 3.34 7.40 -9.41
C VAL A 79 2.89 6.78 -10.74
N SER A 80 3.76 6.03 -11.41
CA SER A 80 3.35 5.31 -12.61
C SER A 80 2.60 4.01 -12.26
N SER A 81 1.65 3.60 -13.13
CA SER A 81 0.95 2.31 -13.00
C SER A 81 1.94 1.12 -12.99
N ASN A 82 3.07 1.22 -13.70
CA ASN A 82 4.13 0.22 -13.68
C ASN A 82 4.81 0.13 -12.31
N TYR A 83 5.08 1.27 -11.67
CA TYR A 83 5.60 1.29 -10.31
C TYR A 83 4.62 0.63 -9.35
N LEU A 84 3.35 1.05 -9.38
CA LEU A 84 2.31 0.53 -8.50
C LEU A 84 2.07 -0.98 -8.69
N SER A 85 2.11 -1.47 -9.93
CA SER A 85 2.00 -2.90 -10.21
C SER A 85 3.14 -3.73 -9.60
N ARG A 86 4.39 -3.23 -9.71
CA ARG A 86 5.55 -3.88 -9.07
C ARG A 86 5.48 -3.79 -7.55
N PHE A 87 5.07 -2.64 -7.04
CA PHE A 87 4.89 -2.40 -5.63
C PHE A 87 3.96 -3.44 -4.99
N PHE A 88 2.74 -3.62 -5.53
CA PHE A 88 1.81 -4.63 -4.99
C PHE A 88 2.42 -6.04 -5.02
N LYS A 89 3.10 -6.40 -6.10
CA LYS A 89 3.73 -7.71 -6.22
C LYS A 89 4.84 -7.93 -5.18
N GLN A 90 5.61 -6.89 -4.87
CA GLN A 90 6.72 -6.95 -3.91
C GLN A 90 6.25 -6.91 -2.46
N GLU A 91 5.33 -6.00 -2.13
CA GLU A 91 4.93 -5.77 -0.73
C GLU A 91 3.85 -6.75 -0.25
N THR A 92 2.96 -7.19 -1.15
CA THR A 92 1.82 -8.06 -0.78
C THR A 92 1.88 -9.47 -1.36
N GLY A 93 2.84 -9.74 -2.25
CA GLY A 93 2.99 -11.01 -2.94
C GLY A 93 1.98 -11.24 -4.07
N CYS A 94 0.99 -10.36 -4.26
CA CYS A 94 -0.06 -10.50 -5.26
C CYS A 94 -0.23 -9.24 -6.12
N SER A 95 -1.03 -9.33 -7.19
CA SER A 95 -1.34 -8.15 -8.00
C SER A 95 -2.34 -7.23 -7.28
N PHE A 96 -2.41 -5.95 -7.70
CA PHE A 96 -3.39 -4.98 -7.21
C PHE A 96 -4.83 -5.52 -7.25
N ILE A 97 -5.23 -6.10 -8.40
CA ILE A 97 -6.58 -6.68 -8.58
C ILE A 97 -6.83 -7.82 -7.59
N GLN A 98 -5.83 -8.68 -7.38
CA GLN A 98 -5.94 -9.77 -6.40
C GLN A 98 -6.05 -9.23 -4.98
N TYR A 99 -5.26 -8.22 -4.62
CA TYR A 99 -5.29 -7.58 -3.31
C TYR A 99 -6.66 -6.94 -3.01
N VAL A 100 -7.19 -6.13 -3.93
CA VAL A 100 -8.54 -5.54 -3.79
C VAL A 100 -9.62 -6.61 -3.72
N THR A 101 -9.49 -7.66 -4.55
CA THR A 101 -10.45 -8.78 -4.52
C THR A 101 -10.44 -9.47 -3.15
N MET A 102 -9.28 -9.71 -2.57
CA MET A 102 -9.13 -10.30 -1.23
C MET A 102 -9.84 -9.44 -0.18
N LEU A 103 -9.56 -8.13 -0.15
CA LEU A 103 -10.22 -7.21 0.81
C LEU A 103 -11.75 -7.24 0.68
N ARG A 104 -12.26 -7.24 -0.56
CA ARG A 104 -13.70 -7.31 -0.83
C ARG A 104 -14.33 -8.63 -0.38
N MET A 105 -13.63 -9.75 -0.58
CA MET A 105 -14.11 -11.08 -0.14
C MET A 105 -14.08 -11.19 1.38
N ASP A 106 -13.04 -10.67 2.03
CA ASP A 106 -12.92 -10.64 3.49
C ASP A 106 -14.09 -9.84 4.12
N LYS A 107 -14.35 -8.65 3.58
CA LYS A 107 -15.47 -7.84 4.04
C LYS A 107 -16.83 -8.47 3.75
N ALA A 108 -16.99 -9.14 2.61
CA ALA A 108 -18.20 -9.87 2.30
C ALA A 108 -18.45 -11.01 3.30
N ARG A 109 -17.42 -11.79 3.66
CA ARG A 109 -17.52 -12.83 4.71
C ARG A 109 -17.98 -12.26 6.04
N GLU A 110 -17.37 -11.16 6.47
CA GLU A 110 -17.75 -10.46 7.70
C GLU A 110 -19.24 -10.05 7.67
N LEU A 111 -19.68 -9.40 6.60
CA LEU A 111 -21.07 -8.95 6.46
C LEU A 111 -22.07 -10.10 6.35
N LEU A 112 -21.71 -11.19 5.68
CA LEU A 112 -22.56 -12.38 5.56
C LEU A 112 -22.83 -13.03 6.92
N VAL A 113 -21.85 -13.07 7.80
CA VAL A 113 -21.97 -13.70 9.13
C VAL A 113 -22.62 -12.75 10.12
N ASN A 114 -22.19 -11.51 10.18
CA ASN A 114 -22.51 -10.57 11.24
C ASN A 114 -23.75 -9.72 10.97
N THR A 115 -24.36 -9.80 9.76
CA THR A 115 -25.52 -8.98 9.42
C THR A 115 -26.65 -9.80 8.74
N ASN A 116 -27.86 -9.25 8.79
CA ASN A 116 -29.03 -9.78 8.05
C ASN A 116 -29.24 -9.09 6.69
N LYS A 117 -28.25 -8.33 6.20
CA LYS A 117 -28.33 -7.65 4.90
C LYS A 117 -28.63 -8.62 3.76
N GLN A 118 -29.40 -8.19 2.78
CA GLN A 118 -29.58 -8.97 1.56
C GLN A 118 -28.25 -9.10 0.81
N ILE A 119 -28.07 -10.20 0.08
CA ILE A 119 -26.82 -10.43 -0.66
C ILE A 119 -26.54 -9.29 -1.64
N LYS A 120 -27.58 -8.75 -2.31
CA LYS A 120 -27.43 -7.61 -3.22
C LYS A 120 -26.85 -6.38 -2.55
N ASP A 121 -27.25 -6.11 -1.28
CA ASP A 121 -26.78 -4.96 -0.53
C ASP A 121 -25.30 -5.17 -0.11
N ILE A 122 -24.96 -6.40 0.32
CA ILE A 122 -23.56 -6.75 0.61
C ILE A 122 -22.67 -6.59 -0.63
N VAL A 123 -23.16 -7.00 -1.80
CA VAL A 123 -22.44 -6.85 -3.07
C VAL A 123 -22.12 -5.38 -3.35
N ALA A 124 -23.07 -4.48 -3.14
CA ALA A 124 -22.87 -3.04 -3.27
C ALA A 124 -21.89 -2.50 -2.21
N ASP A 125 -22.06 -2.88 -0.95
CA ASP A 125 -21.20 -2.45 0.17
C ASP A 125 -19.73 -2.82 -0.01
N VAL A 126 -19.45 -3.92 -0.72
CA VAL A 126 -18.08 -4.36 -0.99
C VAL A 126 -17.53 -3.91 -2.36
N GLY A 127 -18.24 -3.02 -3.04
CA GLY A 127 -17.76 -2.37 -4.27
C GLY A 127 -17.96 -3.20 -5.55
N TYR A 128 -18.95 -4.09 -5.59
CA TYR A 128 -19.38 -4.75 -6.83
C TYR A 128 -20.72 -4.19 -7.31
N ILE A 129 -20.84 -4.01 -8.62
CA ILE A 129 -22.10 -3.57 -9.26
C ILE A 129 -22.93 -4.78 -9.66
N ASP A 130 -22.29 -5.81 -10.21
CA ASP A 130 -22.94 -7.00 -10.75
C ASP A 130 -22.97 -8.14 -9.73
N VAL A 131 -24.17 -8.46 -9.27
CA VAL A 131 -24.43 -9.52 -8.30
C VAL A 131 -24.02 -10.91 -8.84
N ALA A 132 -24.29 -11.19 -10.11
CA ALA A 132 -23.96 -12.49 -10.69
C ALA A 132 -22.44 -12.70 -10.80
N ASN A 133 -21.72 -11.65 -11.19
CA ASN A 133 -20.25 -11.66 -11.22
C ASN A 133 -19.66 -11.84 -9.82
N PHE A 134 -20.20 -11.14 -8.81
CA PHE A 134 -19.79 -11.31 -7.43
C PHE A 134 -20.00 -12.75 -6.93
N VAL A 135 -21.22 -13.30 -7.11
CA VAL A 135 -21.56 -14.67 -6.67
C VAL A 135 -20.60 -15.70 -7.29
N ARG A 136 -20.30 -15.54 -8.58
CA ARG A 136 -19.32 -16.43 -9.27
C ARG A 136 -17.92 -16.28 -8.67
N LYS A 137 -17.44 -15.06 -8.45
CA LYS A 137 -16.11 -14.80 -7.85
C LYS A 137 -16.05 -15.32 -6.42
N PHE A 138 -17.07 -15.08 -5.61
CA PHE A 138 -17.13 -15.54 -4.24
C PHE A 138 -17.14 -17.08 -4.17
N LYS A 139 -17.93 -17.76 -5.06
CA LYS A 139 -17.93 -19.20 -5.15
C LYS A 139 -16.56 -19.76 -5.57
N ASN A 140 -15.87 -19.09 -6.49
CA ASN A 140 -14.52 -19.51 -6.90
C ASN A 140 -13.50 -19.32 -5.75
N TYR A 141 -13.72 -18.34 -4.88
CA TYR A 141 -12.82 -18.03 -3.77
C TYR A 141 -13.07 -18.92 -2.54
N GLU A 142 -14.34 -19.14 -2.19
CA GLU A 142 -14.78 -19.86 -0.97
C GLU A 142 -15.26 -21.31 -1.25
N GLY A 143 -15.39 -21.70 -2.51
CA GLY A 143 -15.92 -23.01 -2.90
C GLY A 143 -17.45 -23.12 -2.86
N ILE A 144 -18.15 -22.22 -2.18
CA ILE A 144 -19.61 -22.19 -2.00
C ILE A 144 -20.20 -20.80 -2.27
N THR A 145 -21.50 -20.74 -2.54
CA THR A 145 -22.18 -19.45 -2.78
C THR A 145 -22.29 -18.60 -1.50
N PRO A 146 -22.44 -17.27 -1.62
CA PRO A 146 -22.62 -16.39 -0.45
C PRO A 146 -23.78 -16.81 0.47
N GLY A 147 -24.90 -17.28 -0.11
CA GLY A 147 -26.05 -17.80 0.67
C GLY A 147 -25.69 -19.03 1.47
N GLN A 148 -25.08 -20.03 0.82
CA GLN A 148 -24.61 -21.24 1.49
C GLN A 148 -23.54 -20.95 2.56
N TYR A 149 -22.65 -19.97 2.30
CA TYR A 149 -21.65 -19.52 3.27
C TYR A 149 -22.33 -18.98 4.53
N ARG A 150 -23.32 -18.10 4.37
CA ARG A 150 -24.11 -17.55 5.48
C ARG A 150 -24.77 -18.62 6.32
N GLU A 151 -25.49 -19.55 5.69
CA GLU A 151 -26.15 -20.66 6.39
C GLU A 151 -25.16 -21.48 7.19
N ARG A 152 -24.09 -21.95 6.52
CA ARG A 152 -23.10 -22.80 7.15
C ARG A 152 -22.42 -22.15 8.35
N MET A 153 -22.07 -20.85 8.25
CA MET A 153 -21.37 -20.16 9.34
C MET A 153 -22.28 -19.85 10.53
N ARG A 154 -23.57 -19.64 10.31
CA ARG A 154 -24.53 -19.41 11.38
C ARG A 154 -24.92 -20.69 12.12
N THR A 155 -25.06 -21.79 11.42
CA THR A 155 -25.35 -23.10 12.04
C THR A 155 -24.18 -23.60 12.92
N ASN A 156 -22.94 -23.15 12.68
CA ASN A 156 -21.77 -23.52 13.49
C ASN A 156 -21.57 -22.65 14.74
N ILE A 157 -22.42 -21.66 14.97
CA ILE A 157 -22.35 -20.74 16.13
C ILE A 157 -23.42 -21.10 17.20
N GLU A 158 -24.41 -21.92 16.83
CA GLU A 158 -25.36 -22.54 17.76
C GLU A 158 -24.81 -23.86 18.36
#